data_5de6bf03fd8fa5eb9901bfff8112310b
#
_entry.id   5de6bf03fd8fa5eb9901bfff8112310b
#
_cell.length_a   1.000
_cell.length_b   1.000
_cell.length_c   1.000
_cell.angle_alpha   90.00
_cell.angle_beta   90.00
_cell.angle_gamma   90.00
#
_symmetry.space_group_name_H-M   'P 1'
#
loop_
_entity.id
_entity.type
_entity.pdbx_description
1 polymer ?
#
loop_
_entity_poly.entity_id
_entity_poly.type
_entity_poly.pdbx_seq_one_letter_code
_entity_poly.pdbx_strand_id
1 'polypeptide(L)'
;MLKKIVLLLFVSVLSFVKAQDVPDLLSIPGPIEYDGTEYFLTWSKPMSKTLSRQQYLPSDEGIEDFTQLLDFSYFNKEIEMELAVRQKVEGIQQREKSDKFAKVNVIESPDGKEYIVDYFISESPEKGDSFIEYNVYRFKTYDNGTSKSFLILSHAKRMYGDLKSSAKSLARQRDHLITTMIEFKIPEIKVVPQN
;
A
#
# COMPACT_ATOMS: atom_id res chain seq x y z
N MET A 1 -53.77 -37.72 29.71
CA MET A 1 -52.27 -37.56 29.60
C MET A 1 -51.98 -36.42 28.63
N LEU A 2 -51.61 -35.24 29.17
CA LEU A 2 -51.40 -34.02 28.37
C LEU A 2 -49.91 -33.92 28.07
N LYS A 3 -49.49 -34.10 26.80
CA LYS A 3 -48.09 -33.92 26.36
C LYS A 3 -47.80 -32.42 26.27
N LYS A 4 -46.94 -31.93 27.17
CA LYS A 4 -46.42 -30.56 27.11
C LYS A 4 -45.36 -30.50 25.99
N ILE A 5 -45.64 -29.77 24.94
CA ILE A 5 -44.68 -29.41 23.90
C ILE A 5 -43.96 -28.18 24.40
N VAL A 6 -42.67 -28.34 24.74
CA VAL A 6 -41.76 -27.21 25.04
C VAL A 6 -41.18 -26.70 23.71
N LEU A 7 -41.69 -25.54 23.26
CA LEU A 7 -41.17 -24.83 22.11
C LEU A 7 -39.91 -24.07 22.55
N LEU A 8 -38.74 -24.58 22.16
CA LEU A 8 -37.44 -23.90 22.42
C LEU A 8 -37.26 -22.81 21.37
N LEU A 9 -37.50 -21.56 21.75
CA LEU A 9 -37.24 -20.38 20.91
C LEU A 9 -35.72 -20.14 20.90
N PHE A 10 -35.08 -20.51 19.79
CA PHE A 10 -33.66 -20.20 19.54
C PHE A 10 -33.55 -18.74 19.10
N VAL A 11 -33.31 -17.82 20.03
CA VAL A 11 -33.02 -16.42 19.72
C VAL A 11 -31.56 -16.38 19.26
N SER A 12 -31.35 -16.38 17.94
CA SER A 12 -30.03 -16.11 17.34
C SER A 12 -29.73 -14.62 17.54
N VAL A 13 -28.88 -14.33 18.51
CA VAL A 13 -28.26 -13.01 18.69
C VAL A 13 -27.29 -12.82 17.53
N LEU A 14 -27.71 -12.15 16.48
CA LEU A 14 -26.85 -11.63 15.44
C LEU A 14 -25.98 -10.55 16.08
N SER A 15 -24.79 -10.93 16.54
CA SER A 15 -23.75 -10.00 16.93
C SER A 15 -23.32 -9.26 15.66
N PHE A 16 -23.84 -8.05 15.45
CA PHE A 16 -23.25 -7.11 14.50
C PHE A 16 -21.86 -6.76 15.02
N VAL A 17 -20.84 -7.46 14.54
CA VAL A 17 -19.45 -6.98 14.65
C VAL A 17 -19.40 -5.71 13.82
N LYS A 18 -19.46 -4.55 14.49
CA LYS A 18 -19.13 -3.29 13.83
C LYS A 18 -17.67 -3.44 13.38
N ALA A 19 -17.45 -3.50 12.08
CA ALA A 19 -16.11 -3.25 11.53
C ALA A 19 -15.66 -1.91 12.12
N GLN A 20 -14.52 -1.89 12.78
CA GLN A 20 -13.98 -0.68 13.37
C GLN A 20 -13.63 0.23 12.20
N ASP A 21 -14.32 1.36 12.07
CA ASP A 21 -14.04 2.33 11.01
C ASP A 21 -12.58 2.73 11.09
N VAL A 22 -11.82 2.46 10.04
CA VAL A 22 -10.41 2.85 9.93
C VAL A 22 -10.37 4.38 9.82
N PRO A 23 -9.68 5.09 10.73
CA PRO A 23 -9.67 6.55 10.69
C PRO A 23 -8.96 7.07 9.43
N ASP A 24 -9.62 7.93 8.67
CA ASP A 24 -9.00 8.61 7.53
C ASP A 24 -8.17 9.80 8.03
N LEU A 25 -6.85 9.63 8.08
CA LEU A 25 -5.89 10.62 8.57
C LEU A 25 -5.52 11.67 7.53
N LEU A 26 -5.76 11.38 6.25
CA LEU A 26 -5.32 12.20 5.13
C LEU A 26 -6.50 12.82 4.35
N SER A 27 -7.73 12.55 4.78
CA SER A 27 -8.98 12.98 4.11
C SER A 27 -8.97 12.68 2.61
N ILE A 28 -8.47 11.51 2.24
CA ILE A 28 -8.45 11.07 0.85
C ILE A 28 -9.82 10.46 0.53
N PRO A 29 -10.59 11.05 -0.40
CA PRO A 29 -11.90 10.50 -0.74
C PRO A 29 -11.76 9.11 -1.37
N GLY A 30 -12.48 8.14 -0.81
CA GLY A 30 -12.52 6.76 -1.31
C GLY A 30 -13.83 6.41 -1.98
N PRO A 31 -13.88 5.29 -2.73
CA PRO A 31 -12.74 4.46 -3.10
C PRO A 31 -11.75 5.16 -4.05
N ILE A 32 -10.49 4.74 -4.02
CA ILE A 32 -9.48 5.22 -4.96
C ILE A 32 -9.49 4.31 -6.18
N GLU A 33 -9.75 4.87 -7.35
CA GLU A 33 -9.58 4.14 -8.61
C GLU A 33 -8.11 4.21 -9.07
N TYR A 34 -7.46 3.05 -9.19
CA TYR A 34 -6.09 2.92 -9.66
C TYR A 34 -5.96 1.67 -10.52
N ASP A 35 -5.44 1.81 -11.74
CA ASP A 35 -5.27 0.71 -12.72
C ASP A 35 -6.57 -0.10 -12.96
N GLY A 36 -7.73 0.59 -13.03
CA GLY A 36 -9.04 -0.03 -13.23
C GLY A 36 -9.57 -0.83 -12.03
N THR A 37 -8.95 -0.69 -10.86
CA THR A 37 -9.36 -1.34 -9.62
C THR A 37 -9.73 -0.28 -8.57
N GLU A 38 -10.81 -0.52 -7.82
CA GLU A 38 -11.20 0.30 -6.67
C GLU A 38 -10.49 -0.19 -5.41
N TYR A 39 -9.85 0.75 -4.71
CA TYR A 39 -9.14 0.50 -3.45
C TYR A 39 -9.83 1.21 -2.29
N PHE A 40 -10.03 0.50 -1.20
CA PHE A 40 -10.72 0.96 0.00
C PHE A 40 -9.73 1.12 1.15
N LEU A 41 -9.90 2.15 1.97
CA LEU A 41 -9.07 2.38 3.15
C LEU A 41 -9.21 1.20 4.12
N THR A 42 -8.15 0.45 4.29
CA THR A 42 -8.13 -0.78 5.10
C THR A 42 -7.30 -0.63 6.36
N TRP A 43 -6.28 0.23 6.31
CA TRP A 43 -5.44 0.48 7.47
C TRP A 43 -4.89 1.92 7.46
N SER A 44 -4.81 2.51 8.66
CA SER A 44 -4.17 3.82 8.84
C SER A 44 -3.53 3.95 10.21
N LYS A 45 -2.43 4.67 10.28
CA LYS A 45 -1.72 4.93 11.53
C LYS A 45 -0.88 6.20 11.47
N PRO A 46 -0.88 7.04 12.54
CA PRO A 46 0.17 8.02 12.74
C PRO A 46 1.44 7.28 13.16
N MET A 47 2.44 7.25 12.28
CA MET A 47 3.73 6.59 12.52
C MET A 47 4.65 7.45 13.39
N SER A 48 4.48 8.78 13.33
CA SER A 48 5.17 9.76 14.16
C SER A 48 4.36 11.06 14.19
N LYS A 49 4.87 12.09 14.90
CA LYS A 49 4.25 13.43 14.88
C LYS A 49 4.17 14.09 13.50
N THR A 50 4.98 13.63 12.56
CA THR A 50 5.06 14.20 11.22
C THR A 50 4.79 13.21 10.09
N LEU A 51 4.56 11.93 10.39
CA LEU A 51 4.29 10.89 9.40
C LEU A 51 2.96 10.22 9.67
N SER A 52 2.03 10.37 8.74
CA SER A 52 0.79 9.60 8.65
C SER A 52 0.88 8.60 7.50
N ARG A 53 0.41 7.38 7.73
CA ARG A 53 0.42 6.33 6.72
C ARG A 53 -0.96 5.70 6.58
N GLN A 54 -1.41 5.50 5.35
CA GLN A 54 -2.68 4.86 5.01
C GLN A 54 -2.47 3.82 3.93
N GLN A 55 -3.16 2.69 4.08
CA GLN A 55 -3.11 1.57 3.13
C GLN A 55 -4.51 1.25 2.64
N TYR A 56 -4.59 1.01 1.35
CA TYR A 56 -5.82 0.76 0.63
C TYR A 56 -5.69 -0.55 -0.15
N LEU A 57 -6.72 -1.38 -0.06
CA LEU A 57 -6.81 -2.68 -0.72
C LEU A 57 -8.09 -2.78 -1.56
N PRO A 58 -8.13 -3.65 -2.57
CA PRO A 58 -9.38 -4.11 -3.15
C PRO A 58 -10.35 -4.65 -2.07
N SER A 59 -11.66 -4.59 -2.31
CA SER A 59 -12.69 -4.87 -1.30
C SER A 59 -12.68 -6.30 -0.75
N ASP A 60 -12.13 -7.23 -1.49
CA ASP A 60 -12.08 -8.67 -1.20
C ASP A 60 -10.71 -9.15 -0.67
N GLU A 61 -9.78 -8.22 -0.44
CA GLU A 61 -8.41 -8.53 0.02
C GLU A 61 -8.16 -8.09 1.47
N GLY A 62 -7.26 -8.80 2.15
CA GLY A 62 -6.77 -8.50 3.49
C GLY A 62 -5.31 -8.06 3.51
N ILE A 63 -4.88 -7.38 4.59
CA ILE A 63 -3.49 -6.92 4.74
C ILE A 63 -2.47 -8.08 4.72
N GLU A 64 -2.88 -9.26 5.16
CA GLU A 64 -2.00 -10.43 5.31
C GLU A 64 -1.70 -11.11 3.96
N ASP A 65 -2.70 -11.15 3.08
CA ASP A 65 -2.73 -11.98 1.88
C ASP A 65 -3.08 -11.21 0.59
N PHE A 66 -2.88 -9.91 0.59
CA PHE A 66 -3.20 -9.07 -0.56
C PHE A 66 -2.42 -9.46 -1.82
N THR A 67 -3.04 -9.21 -2.97
CA THR A 67 -2.38 -9.27 -4.27
C THR A 67 -2.02 -7.88 -4.79
N GLN A 68 -2.72 -6.85 -4.32
CA GLN A 68 -2.46 -5.46 -4.68
C GLN A 68 -2.67 -4.54 -3.47
N LEU A 69 -1.80 -3.54 -3.31
CA LEU A 69 -1.88 -2.58 -2.21
C LEU A 69 -1.42 -1.21 -2.68
N LEU A 70 -2.21 -0.17 -2.37
CA LEU A 70 -1.79 1.23 -2.44
C LEU A 70 -1.42 1.73 -1.06
N ASP A 71 -0.30 2.46 -0.95
CA ASP A 71 0.18 3.03 0.32
C ASP A 71 0.51 4.50 0.15
N PHE A 72 -0.04 5.33 1.03
CA PHE A 72 0.24 6.75 1.13
C PHE A 72 1.01 7.00 2.43
N SER A 73 2.27 7.35 2.32
CA SER A 73 3.11 7.80 3.43
C SER A 73 3.33 9.30 3.30
N TYR A 74 2.59 10.08 4.10
CA TYR A 74 2.61 11.54 4.06
C TYR A 74 3.39 12.11 5.24
N PHE A 75 4.40 12.92 4.92
CA PHE A 75 5.22 13.63 5.89
C PHE A 75 4.79 15.10 5.93
N ASN A 76 4.23 15.53 7.06
CA ASN A 76 3.90 16.93 7.30
C ASN A 76 5.17 17.73 7.69
N LYS A 77 6.18 17.61 6.84
CA LYS A 77 7.45 18.35 6.89
C LYS A 77 8.18 18.22 5.58
N GLU A 78 9.10 19.13 5.31
CA GLU A 78 10.03 19.00 4.20
C GLU A 78 11.01 17.82 4.41
N ILE A 79 11.22 17.03 3.39
CA ILE A 79 12.18 15.91 3.34
C ILE A 79 13.09 16.13 2.15
N GLU A 80 14.38 15.93 2.33
CA GLU A 80 15.34 15.90 1.23
C GLU A 80 15.08 14.64 0.38
N MET A 81 14.65 14.86 -0.85
CA MET A 81 14.13 13.79 -1.72
C MET A 81 15.20 12.78 -2.11
N GLU A 82 16.39 13.26 -2.50
CA GLU A 82 17.51 12.39 -2.87
C GLU A 82 17.95 11.51 -1.70
N LEU A 83 17.92 12.04 -0.47
CA LEU A 83 18.24 11.26 0.73
C LEU A 83 17.18 10.16 0.96
N ALA A 84 15.89 10.48 0.82
CA ALA A 84 14.81 9.51 0.97
C ALA A 84 14.89 8.40 -0.08
N VAL A 85 15.16 8.76 -1.33
CA VAL A 85 15.36 7.82 -2.45
C VAL A 85 16.58 6.94 -2.18
N ARG A 86 17.73 7.53 -1.79
CA ARG A 86 18.96 6.80 -1.47
C ARG A 86 18.73 5.77 -0.37
N GLN A 87 18.09 6.15 0.73
CA GLN A 87 17.77 5.24 1.84
C GLN A 87 16.91 4.06 1.38
N LYS A 88 15.90 4.30 0.52
CA LYS A 88 15.11 3.22 -0.05
C LYS A 88 15.97 2.28 -0.90
N VAL A 89 16.78 2.82 -1.80
CA VAL A 89 17.66 2.06 -2.70
C VAL A 89 18.65 1.21 -1.91
N GLU A 90 19.35 1.80 -0.93
CA GLU A 90 20.31 1.10 -0.08
C GLU A 90 19.66 -0.07 0.67
N GLY A 91 18.43 0.12 1.18
CA GLY A 91 17.66 -0.94 1.84
C GLY A 91 17.38 -2.13 0.91
N ILE A 92 17.04 -1.88 -0.35
CA ILE A 92 16.80 -2.96 -1.32
C ILE A 92 18.13 -3.60 -1.77
N GLN A 93 19.17 -2.83 -2.02
CA GLN A 93 20.50 -3.35 -2.34
C GLN A 93 21.08 -4.23 -1.22
N GLN A 94 20.79 -3.90 0.04
CA GLN A 94 21.15 -4.78 1.16
C GLN A 94 20.39 -6.11 1.07
N ARG A 95 19.12 -6.09 0.68
CA ARG A 95 18.29 -7.29 0.50
C ARG A 95 18.77 -8.14 -0.68
N GLU A 96 19.31 -7.56 -1.75
CA GLU A 96 19.88 -8.28 -2.91
C GLU A 96 20.95 -9.31 -2.50
N LYS A 97 21.59 -9.14 -1.33
CA LYS A 97 22.58 -10.10 -0.81
C LYS A 97 21.98 -11.44 -0.38
N SER A 98 20.72 -11.47 -0.03
CA SER A 98 20.00 -12.66 0.47
C SER A 98 18.82 -13.07 -0.40
N ASP A 99 18.25 -12.15 -1.17
CA ASP A 99 17.11 -12.37 -2.05
C ASP A 99 17.54 -12.23 -3.51
N LYS A 100 17.69 -13.35 -4.21
CA LYS A 100 18.12 -13.38 -5.62
C LYS A 100 17.16 -12.68 -6.60
N PHE A 101 15.92 -12.43 -6.18
CA PHE A 101 14.92 -11.73 -6.97
C PHE A 101 14.92 -10.23 -6.69
N ALA A 102 15.50 -9.80 -5.56
CA ALA A 102 15.60 -8.39 -5.24
C ALA A 102 16.41 -7.66 -6.31
N LYS A 103 15.82 -6.62 -6.85
CA LYS A 103 16.37 -5.78 -7.91
C LYS A 103 15.74 -4.42 -7.80
N VAL A 104 16.55 -3.35 -7.75
CA VAL A 104 16.06 -1.99 -7.65
C VAL A 104 16.47 -1.17 -8.86
N ASN A 105 15.56 -0.31 -9.34
CA ASN A 105 15.82 0.70 -10.36
C ASN A 105 15.30 2.05 -9.86
N VAL A 106 15.90 3.13 -10.40
CA VAL A 106 15.52 4.51 -10.09
C VAL A 106 15.33 5.27 -11.40
N ILE A 107 14.26 6.03 -11.48
CA ILE A 107 13.94 6.92 -12.60
C ILE A 107 13.69 8.30 -11.99
N GLU A 108 14.41 9.31 -12.48
CA GLU A 108 14.21 10.70 -12.12
C GLU A 108 13.31 11.37 -13.17
N SER A 109 12.39 12.22 -12.72
CA SER A 109 11.57 13.02 -13.65
C SER A 109 12.44 14.04 -14.38
N PRO A 110 12.11 14.43 -15.63
CA PRO A 110 12.90 15.37 -16.41
C PRO A 110 13.12 16.74 -15.74
N ASP A 111 12.22 17.13 -14.83
CA ASP A 111 12.30 18.39 -14.08
C ASP A 111 12.93 18.23 -12.69
N GLY A 112 13.39 17.03 -12.33
CA GLY A 112 14.04 16.72 -11.05
C GLY A 112 13.12 16.80 -9.83
N LYS A 113 11.77 16.88 -10.02
CA LYS A 113 10.84 17.10 -8.91
C LYS A 113 10.22 15.82 -8.35
N GLU A 114 10.40 14.71 -9.03
CA GLU A 114 9.85 13.42 -8.63
C GLU A 114 10.84 12.30 -8.96
N TYR A 115 10.80 11.23 -8.16
CA TYR A 115 11.53 10.00 -8.43
C TYR A 115 10.57 8.82 -8.39
N ILE A 116 10.79 7.88 -9.32
CA ILE A 116 10.20 6.54 -9.23
C ILE A 116 11.31 5.58 -8.81
N VAL A 117 11.04 4.80 -7.78
CA VAL A 117 11.89 3.66 -7.37
C VAL A 117 11.06 2.41 -7.53
N ASP A 118 11.46 1.53 -8.42
CA ASP A 118 10.80 0.24 -8.61
C ASP A 118 11.72 -0.91 -8.24
N TYR A 119 11.15 -1.95 -7.65
CA TYR A 119 11.93 -3.10 -7.22
C TYR A 119 11.12 -4.37 -7.05
N PHE A 120 11.81 -5.49 -7.14
CA PHE A 120 11.29 -6.81 -6.80
C PHE A 120 11.81 -7.25 -5.44
N ILE A 121 11.00 -8.03 -4.74
CA ILE A 121 11.40 -8.84 -3.58
C ILE A 121 10.70 -10.18 -3.61
N SER A 122 11.27 -11.18 -2.93
CA SER A 122 10.63 -12.48 -2.71
C SER A 122 10.52 -12.80 -1.23
N GLU A 123 9.47 -13.52 -0.88
CA GLU A 123 9.31 -14.08 0.45
C GLU A 123 8.92 -15.56 0.34
N SER A 124 9.47 -16.35 1.27
CA SER A 124 9.10 -17.74 1.48
C SER A 124 8.89 -17.93 2.98
N PRO A 125 7.71 -17.57 3.48
CA PRO A 125 7.42 -17.66 4.90
C PRO A 125 7.38 -19.12 5.36
N GLU A 126 7.61 -19.37 6.67
CA GLU A 126 7.50 -20.72 7.24
C GLU A 126 6.08 -21.30 7.12
N LYS A 127 5.07 -20.42 7.09
CA LYS A 127 3.66 -20.77 6.88
C LYS A 127 3.07 -19.87 5.81
N GLY A 128 2.29 -20.48 4.90
CA GLY A 128 1.70 -19.80 3.76
C GLY A 128 2.50 -19.97 2.46
N ASP A 129 2.00 -19.37 1.41
CA ASP A 129 2.58 -19.50 0.08
C ASP A 129 3.75 -18.52 -0.12
N SER A 130 4.78 -18.98 -0.81
CA SER A 130 5.85 -18.10 -1.30
C SER A 130 5.29 -17.11 -2.31
N PHE A 131 5.84 -15.90 -2.34
CA PHE A 131 5.42 -14.89 -3.30
C PHE A 131 6.59 -14.05 -3.82
N ILE A 132 6.39 -13.49 -4.99
CA ILE A 132 7.14 -12.35 -5.52
C ILE A 132 6.26 -11.11 -5.37
N GLU A 133 6.85 -10.03 -4.92
CA GLU A 133 6.23 -8.71 -4.86
C GLU A 133 7.02 -7.75 -5.74
N TYR A 134 6.32 -7.06 -6.62
CA TYR A 134 6.83 -5.95 -7.38
C TYR A 134 6.26 -4.65 -6.82
N ASN A 135 7.13 -3.71 -6.55
CA ASN A 135 6.82 -2.44 -5.92
C ASN A 135 7.19 -1.28 -6.83
N VAL A 136 6.31 -0.28 -6.91
CA VAL A 136 6.58 1.01 -7.55
C VAL A 136 6.33 2.11 -6.52
N TYR A 137 7.35 2.89 -6.22
CA TYR A 137 7.32 4.02 -5.29
C TYR A 137 7.48 5.32 -6.06
N ARG A 138 6.61 6.29 -5.80
CA ARG A 138 6.71 7.66 -6.32
C ARG A 138 7.01 8.59 -5.16
N PHE A 139 8.15 9.25 -5.23
CA PHE A 139 8.62 10.23 -4.27
C PHE A 139 8.36 11.62 -4.82
N LYS A 140 7.73 12.47 -4.02
CA LYS A 140 7.31 13.80 -4.47
C LYS A 140 7.26 14.80 -3.34
N THR A 141 7.78 16.01 -3.56
CA THR A 141 7.42 17.15 -2.72
C THR A 141 5.95 17.47 -2.92
N TYR A 142 5.21 17.60 -1.83
CA TYR A 142 3.79 17.89 -1.85
C TYR A 142 3.54 19.23 -1.16
N ASP A 143 2.85 20.14 -1.87
CA ASP A 143 2.45 21.44 -1.31
C ASP A 143 0.95 21.39 -1.03
N ASN A 144 0.58 21.50 0.24
CA ASN A 144 -0.80 21.53 0.69
C ASN A 144 -1.32 22.97 0.85
N GLY A 145 -0.57 23.98 0.37
CA GLY A 145 -0.90 25.41 0.46
C GLY A 145 -0.56 26.07 1.79
N THR A 146 -0.16 25.31 2.82
CA THR A 146 0.21 25.83 4.15
C THR A 146 1.66 25.58 4.52
N SER A 147 2.23 24.48 4.04
CA SER A 147 3.63 24.11 4.29
C SER A 147 4.13 23.15 3.21
N LYS A 148 5.44 23.17 2.98
CA LYS A 148 6.09 22.14 2.20
C LYS A 148 6.02 20.82 2.97
N SER A 149 5.57 19.80 2.31
CA SER A 149 5.44 18.45 2.82
C SER A 149 6.02 17.46 1.80
N PHE A 150 6.01 16.18 2.15
CA PHE A 150 6.58 15.15 1.30
C PHE A 150 5.66 13.93 1.26
N LEU A 151 5.46 13.40 0.08
CA LEU A 151 4.64 12.22 -0.15
C LEU A 151 5.47 11.10 -0.76
N ILE A 152 5.32 9.92 -0.20
CA ILE A 152 5.69 8.67 -0.84
C ILE A 152 4.38 7.92 -1.12
N LEU A 153 4.03 7.83 -2.39
CA LEU A 153 2.95 6.97 -2.87
C LEU A 153 3.56 5.67 -3.38
N SER A 154 3.03 4.53 -2.99
CA SER A 154 3.50 3.25 -3.54
C SER A 154 2.37 2.31 -3.90
N HIS A 155 2.63 1.49 -4.91
CA HIS A 155 1.80 0.36 -5.30
C HIS A 155 2.63 -0.91 -5.21
N ALA A 156 2.13 -1.90 -4.48
CA ALA A 156 2.70 -3.25 -4.42
C ALA A 156 1.79 -4.22 -5.16
N LYS A 157 2.38 -5.12 -5.93
CA LYS A 157 1.67 -6.21 -6.60
C LYS A 157 2.35 -7.53 -6.29
N ARG A 158 1.60 -8.47 -5.70
CA ARG A 158 2.08 -9.81 -5.32
C ARG A 158 1.56 -10.87 -6.28
N MET A 159 2.39 -11.86 -6.50
CA MET A 159 1.99 -13.13 -7.12
C MET A 159 2.50 -14.28 -6.27
N TYR A 160 1.58 -15.08 -5.80
CA TYR A 160 1.82 -16.27 -4.97
C TYR A 160 2.16 -17.49 -5.82
N GLY A 161 2.89 -18.45 -5.23
CA GLY A 161 3.25 -19.73 -5.84
C GLY A 161 4.69 -19.78 -6.34
N ASP A 162 4.92 -20.32 -7.56
CA ASP A 162 6.27 -20.48 -8.11
C ASP A 162 6.96 -19.13 -8.35
N LEU A 163 8.01 -18.86 -7.57
CA LEU A 163 8.71 -17.58 -7.58
C LEU A 163 9.25 -17.18 -8.96
N LYS A 164 9.73 -18.15 -9.76
CA LYS A 164 10.34 -17.85 -11.05
C LYS A 164 9.31 -17.45 -12.10
N SER A 165 8.20 -18.15 -12.15
CA SER A 165 7.10 -17.83 -13.07
C SER A 165 6.40 -16.54 -12.66
N SER A 166 6.20 -16.32 -11.36
CA SER A 166 5.64 -15.08 -10.80
C SER A 166 6.52 -13.87 -11.10
N ALA A 167 7.83 -13.97 -10.89
CA ALA A 167 8.77 -12.89 -11.24
C ALA A 167 8.74 -12.57 -12.74
N LYS A 168 8.70 -13.58 -13.61
CA LYS A 168 8.59 -13.37 -15.06
C LYS A 168 7.28 -12.70 -15.46
N SER A 169 6.18 -13.06 -14.81
CA SER A 169 4.86 -12.46 -15.06
C SER A 169 4.82 -10.98 -14.65
N LEU A 170 5.30 -10.65 -13.43
CA LEU A 170 5.38 -9.28 -12.96
C LEU A 170 6.36 -8.44 -13.78
N ALA A 171 7.48 -9.00 -14.20
CA ALA A 171 8.45 -8.29 -15.05
C ALA A 171 7.85 -7.85 -16.41
N ARG A 172 6.89 -8.59 -16.97
CA ARG A 172 6.18 -8.19 -18.19
C ARG A 172 5.21 -7.02 -17.97
N GLN A 173 4.76 -6.83 -16.73
CA GLN A 173 3.84 -5.75 -16.36
C GLN A 173 4.57 -4.49 -15.90
N ARG A 174 5.90 -4.55 -15.72
CA ARG A 174 6.72 -3.50 -15.12
C ARG A 174 6.47 -2.13 -15.75
N ASP A 175 6.60 -2.01 -17.06
CA ASP A 175 6.49 -0.72 -17.76
C ASP A 175 5.08 -0.13 -17.63
N HIS A 176 4.05 -0.99 -17.71
CA HIS A 176 2.66 -0.57 -17.46
C HIS A 176 2.48 -0.04 -16.03
N LEU A 177 2.95 -0.76 -15.02
CA LEU A 177 2.80 -0.36 -13.62
C LEU A 177 3.55 0.93 -13.28
N ILE A 178 4.73 1.16 -13.89
CA ILE A 178 5.47 2.41 -13.77
C ILE A 178 4.69 3.55 -14.43
N THR A 179 4.21 3.35 -15.66
CA THR A 179 3.44 4.37 -16.39
C THR A 179 2.18 4.75 -15.61
N THR A 180 1.44 3.76 -15.12
CA THR A 180 0.25 3.99 -14.28
C THR A 180 0.58 4.82 -13.04
N MET A 181 1.69 4.52 -12.33
CA MET A 181 2.11 5.29 -11.17
C MET A 181 2.47 6.74 -11.52
N ILE A 182 3.15 6.97 -12.64
CA ILE A 182 3.51 8.31 -13.10
C ILE A 182 2.27 9.12 -13.47
N GLU A 183 1.32 8.53 -14.19
CA GLU A 183 0.11 9.18 -14.68
C GLU A 183 -0.98 9.34 -13.61
N PHE A 184 -0.88 8.58 -12.52
CA PHE A 184 -1.88 8.64 -11.45
C PHE A 184 -1.99 10.05 -10.85
N LYS A 185 -3.22 10.58 -10.88
CA LYS A 185 -3.55 11.87 -10.28
C LYS A 185 -3.72 11.69 -8.78
N ILE A 186 -2.71 12.11 -8.02
CA ILE A 186 -2.73 12.07 -6.57
C ILE A 186 -3.91 12.91 -6.05
N PRO A 187 -4.82 12.34 -5.24
CA PRO A 187 -5.92 13.09 -4.66
C PRO A 187 -5.42 14.19 -3.73
N GLU A 188 -6.27 15.19 -3.48
CA GLU A 188 -5.97 16.23 -2.49
C GLU A 188 -5.83 15.62 -1.09
N ILE A 189 -4.73 15.92 -0.43
CA ILE A 189 -4.44 15.42 0.93
C ILE A 189 -4.67 16.55 1.93
N LYS A 190 -5.53 16.30 2.94
CA LYS A 190 -5.77 17.19 4.08
C LYS A 190 -5.51 16.42 5.36
N VAL A 191 -4.44 16.81 6.07
CA VAL A 191 -4.09 16.14 7.32
C VAL A 191 -5.12 16.48 8.39
N VAL A 192 -5.72 15.45 8.98
CA VAL A 192 -6.60 15.61 10.14
C VAL A 192 -5.73 15.82 11.39
N PRO A 193 -5.88 16.96 12.12
CA PRO A 193 -5.15 17.18 13.36
C PRO A 193 -5.46 16.06 14.35
N GLN A 194 -4.42 15.47 14.92
CA GLN A 194 -4.56 14.47 15.99
C GLN A 194 -4.59 15.21 17.33
N ASN A 195 -5.70 15.13 18.03
CA ASN A 195 -5.86 15.66 19.38
C ASN A 195 -5.10 14.83 20.41
#